data_95949857f69f11b4c285333c8fcc027f
#
_entry.id   95949857f69f11b4c285333c8fcc027f
#
_cell.length_a   1.000
_cell.length_b   1.000
_cell.length_c   1.000
_cell.angle_alpha   90.00
_cell.angle_beta   90.00
_cell.angle_gamma   90.00
#
_symmetry.space_group_name_H-M   'P 1'
#
loop_
_entity.id
_entity.type
_entity.pdbx_description
1 polymer ?
#
loop_
_entity_poly.entity_id
_entity_poly.type
_entity_poly.pdbx_seq_one_letter_code
_entity_poly.pdbx_strand_id
1 'polypeptide(L)'
;MHHPFRTAAALAICAAGLFSMAVPALAAEDYTPPDVSGKSVEELIDAFREEHNLDETNFELSYYNTVSGESYDYNETKLLYGASTYKLPLNLYYYDMQLAGEITGDTMITNGSSLDEAHYQSLVYSNNELSYSLWRRIGDWPEYKMAMRKYFTMTDDEIPQNYYYDHVFCTRMMMDTLKVVWDGQEKYTELIDYLRIACPNAYFKTYIDVEQTPIAHKYGSYNGAENDVGIIWAEQPFLLAVYTSGLSYGAGGNVDSAYSDGQSAGSVICGQLAVLFKTYVEEQAELAREEEARAAAQARLDEEQAKADADRKAAEEARQKAAEEKAAEEARQLEEQQQAEAQARLAAEQQVQAEAEAAQARQAAHRQLVLRLACVGVFCAAVIAAAVILIRKLRKAGKC
;
A
#
# COMPACT_ATOMS: atom_id res chain seq x y z
N MET A 1 86.00 -7.95 -26.77
CA MET A 1 85.32 -7.90 -28.12
C MET A 1 83.95 -8.45 -27.99
N HIS A 2 83.01 -7.69 -28.52
CA HIS A 2 81.59 -7.96 -28.80
C HIS A 2 80.58 -7.62 -27.75
N HIS A 3 79.76 -6.66 -28.19
CA HIS A 3 78.66 -6.00 -27.57
C HIS A 3 77.41 -6.88 -27.28
N PRO A 4 76.61 -6.55 -26.28
CA PRO A 4 75.30 -7.11 -26.14
C PRO A 4 74.22 -6.25 -26.84
N PHE A 5 73.37 -6.88 -27.60
CA PHE A 5 72.13 -6.26 -28.15
C PHE A 5 71.08 -6.14 -27.06
N ARG A 6 70.67 -4.92 -26.78
CA ARG A 6 69.47 -4.59 -26.00
C ARG A 6 68.27 -4.61 -26.92
N THR A 7 67.40 -5.57 -26.76
CA THR A 7 66.06 -5.54 -27.32
C THR A 7 65.11 -4.89 -26.31
N ALA A 8 64.70 -3.68 -26.62
CA ALA A 8 63.61 -3.00 -25.89
C ALA A 8 62.28 -3.63 -26.29
N ALA A 9 61.62 -4.30 -25.34
CA ALA A 9 60.23 -4.71 -25.50
C ALA A 9 59.33 -3.51 -25.17
N ALA A 10 58.72 -2.96 -26.19
CA ALA A 10 57.67 -1.95 -26.03
C ALA A 10 56.39 -2.60 -25.47
N LEU A 11 56.06 -2.31 -24.24
CA LEU A 11 54.72 -2.61 -23.67
C LEU A 11 53.72 -1.69 -24.39
N ALA A 12 52.94 -2.22 -25.32
CA ALA A 12 51.72 -1.59 -25.79
C ALA A 12 50.64 -1.82 -24.75
N ILE A 13 50.34 -0.79 -23.96
CA ILE A 13 49.15 -0.73 -23.11
C ILE A 13 47.97 -0.48 -24.04
N CYS A 14 47.26 -1.56 -24.41
CA CYS A 14 45.91 -1.42 -24.99
C CYS A 14 44.99 -0.95 -23.85
N ALA A 15 44.80 0.36 -23.77
CA ALA A 15 43.65 0.92 -23.08
C ALA A 15 42.41 0.56 -23.89
N ALA A 16 41.81 -0.62 -23.64
CA ALA A 16 40.47 -0.92 -24.04
C ALA A 16 39.54 0.00 -23.22
N GLY A 17 39.22 1.14 -23.80
CA GLY A 17 38.12 1.97 -23.30
C GLY A 17 36.86 1.14 -23.39
N LEU A 18 36.38 0.67 -22.24
CA LEU A 18 35.01 0.22 -22.07
C LEU A 18 34.11 1.46 -22.28
N PHE A 19 33.81 1.76 -23.54
CA PHE A 19 32.61 2.49 -23.86
C PHE A 19 31.45 1.56 -23.44
N SER A 20 30.98 1.70 -22.22
CA SER A 20 29.64 1.31 -21.86
C SER A 20 28.74 2.19 -22.72
N MET A 21 28.39 1.70 -23.90
CA MET A 21 27.22 2.21 -24.60
C MET A 21 26.05 1.87 -23.66
N ALA A 22 25.60 2.87 -22.91
CA ALA A 22 24.26 2.84 -22.37
C ALA A 22 23.36 2.63 -23.60
N VAL A 23 22.92 1.39 -23.83
CA VAL A 23 21.79 1.11 -24.70
C VAL A 23 20.68 1.96 -24.09
N PRO A 24 20.11 2.94 -24.81
CA PRO A 24 18.93 3.60 -24.30
C PRO A 24 17.95 2.46 -24.01
N ALA A 25 17.50 2.34 -22.76
CA ALA A 25 16.36 1.52 -22.43
C ALA A 25 15.30 1.96 -23.43
N LEU A 26 14.90 1.08 -24.34
CA LEU A 26 13.68 1.30 -25.10
C LEU A 26 12.62 1.50 -24.03
N ALA A 27 12.06 2.72 -23.98
CA ALA A 27 10.95 2.99 -23.09
C ALA A 27 9.91 1.93 -23.42
N ALA A 28 9.51 1.14 -22.43
CA ALA A 28 8.38 0.25 -22.59
C ALA A 28 7.24 1.11 -23.14
N GLU A 29 6.51 0.63 -24.14
CA GLU A 29 5.37 1.36 -24.68
C GLU A 29 4.47 1.77 -23.51
N ASP A 30 4.04 3.02 -23.46
CA ASP A 30 3.25 3.56 -22.37
C ASP A 30 1.99 2.70 -22.18
N TYR A 31 1.93 1.96 -21.09
CA TYR A 31 0.71 1.22 -20.74
C TYR A 31 -0.28 2.17 -20.08
N THR A 32 -1.45 2.29 -20.68
CA THR A 32 -2.58 3.02 -20.08
C THR A 32 -3.50 2.01 -19.38
N PRO A 33 -3.63 2.08 -18.06
CA PRO A 33 -4.54 1.18 -17.34
C PRO A 33 -5.99 1.44 -17.75
N PRO A 34 -6.89 0.46 -17.60
CA PRO A 34 -8.31 0.66 -17.82
C PRO A 34 -8.86 1.69 -16.82
N ASP A 35 -10.01 2.31 -17.18
CA ASP A 35 -10.75 3.15 -16.26
C ASP A 35 -11.14 2.37 -15.00
N VAL A 36 -10.72 2.86 -13.85
CA VAL A 36 -10.94 2.23 -12.53
C VAL A 36 -12.13 2.84 -11.79
N SER A 37 -12.72 3.93 -12.33
CA SER A 37 -13.73 4.74 -11.64
C SER A 37 -14.97 3.95 -11.28
N GLY A 38 -15.31 3.94 -10.00
CA GLY A 38 -16.49 3.29 -9.44
C GLY A 38 -16.47 1.76 -9.50
N LYS A 39 -15.34 1.15 -9.85
CA LYS A 39 -15.20 -0.31 -9.90
C LYS A 39 -14.56 -0.85 -8.63
N SER A 40 -14.99 -2.04 -8.23
CA SER A 40 -14.32 -2.83 -7.21
C SER A 40 -13.04 -3.47 -7.75
N VAL A 41 -12.13 -3.85 -6.86
CA VAL A 41 -10.95 -4.63 -7.24
C VAL A 41 -11.35 -5.92 -7.94
N GLU A 42 -12.42 -6.57 -7.48
CA GLU A 42 -12.91 -7.80 -8.09
C GLU A 42 -13.27 -7.61 -9.55
N GLU A 43 -14.06 -6.58 -9.87
CA GLU A 43 -14.45 -6.25 -11.25
C GLU A 43 -13.24 -5.93 -12.13
N LEU A 44 -12.27 -5.19 -11.59
CA LEU A 44 -11.06 -4.83 -12.32
C LEU A 44 -10.18 -6.05 -12.62
N ILE A 45 -10.05 -6.93 -11.66
CA ILE A 45 -9.20 -8.12 -11.84
C ILE A 45 -9.89 -9.18 -12.70
N ASP A 46 -11.20 -9.33 -12.59
CA ASP A 46 -11.92 -10.24 -13.47
C ASP A 46 -11.81 -9.79 -14.94
N ALA A 47 -11.98 -8.50 -15.21
CA ALA A 47 -11.78 -7.95 -16.55
C ALA A 47 -10.33 -8.12 -17.04
N PHE A 48 -9.34 -7.85 -16.19
CA PHE A 48 -7.93 -8.04 -16.50
C PHE A 48 -7.60 -9.51 -16.84
N ARG A 49 -8.15 -10.42 -16.04
CA ARG A 49 -7.96 -11.87 -16.27
C ARG A 49 -8.57 -12.33 -17.60
N GLU A 50 -9.78 -11.85 -17.91
CA GLU A 50 -10.46 -12.17 -19.17
C GLU A 50 -9.65 -11.67 -20.37
N GLU A 51 -9.16 -10.43 -20.33
CA GLU A 51 -8.34 -9.82 -21.37
C GLU A 51 -7.05 -10.62 -21.65
N HIS A 52 -6.39 -11.08 -20.56
CA HIS A 52 -5.09 -11.76 -20.65
C HIS A 52 -5.18 -13.30 -20.62
N ASN A 53 -6.38 -13.88 -20.67
CA ASN A 53 -6.61 -15.33 -20.57
C ASN A 53 -5.96 -15.96 -19.33
N LEU A 54 -6.12 -15.29 -18.18
CA LEU A 54 -5.59 -15.74 -16.89
C LEU A 54 -6.65 -16.49 -16.11
N ASP A 55 -6.31 -17.70 -15.68
CA ASP A 55 -7.19 -18.59 -14.95
C ASP A 55 -6.49 -19.25 -13.76
N GLU A 56 -7.20 -20.14 -13.07
CA GLU A 56 -6.69 -20.89 -11.92
C GLU A 56 -5.45 -21.73 -12.23
N THR A 57 -5.14 -22.03 -13.48
CA THR A 57 -4.00 -22.87 -13.86
C THR A 57 -2.71 -22.11 -14.01
N ASN A 58 -2.80 -20.82 -14.35
CA ASN A 58 -1.66 -20.03 -14.78
C ASN A 58 -1.43 -18.73 -14.00
N PHE A 59 -2.27 -18.41 -12.97
CA PHE A 59 -2.23 -17.13 -12.31
C PHE A 59 -2.67 -17.17 -10.83
N GLU A 60 -1.93 -16.47 -9.97
CA GLU A 60 -2.26 -16.19 -8.58
C GLU A 60 -1.94 -14.74 -8.25
N LEU A 61 -2.74 -14.18 -7.33
CA LEU A 61 -2.58 -12.80 -6.92
C LEU A 61 -2.96 -12.62 -5.45
N SER A 62 -2.13 -11.92 -4.68
CA SER A 62 -2.48 -11.35 -3.39
C SER A 62 -2.16 -9.87 -3.35
N TYR A 63 -3.12 -9.08 -2.87
CA TYR A 63 -3.01 -7.64 -2.71
C TYR A 63 -3.38 -7.21 -1.29
N TYR A 64 -2.64 -6.26 -0.74
CA TYR A 64 -2.93 -5.67 0.56
C TYR A 64 -2.59 -4.18 0.59
N ASN A 65 -3.57 -3.33 0.89
CA ASN A 65 -3.35 -1.91 1.15
C ASN A 65 -2.95 -1.72 2.61
N THR A 66 -1.80 -1.09 2.83
CA THR A 66 -1.24 -0.91 4.18
C THR A 66 -1.90 0.22 4.97
N VAL A 67 -2.65 1.11 4.32
CA VAL A 67 -3.34 2.24 4.95
C VAL A 67 -4.77 1.84 5.32
N SER A 68 -5.47 1.23 4.38
CA SER A 68 -6.88 0.88 4.53
C SER A 68 -7.11 -0.50 5.16
N GLY A 69 -6.11 -1.38 5.08
CA GLY A 69 -6.30 -2.79 5.42
C GLY A 69 -7.12 -3.57 4.38
N GLU A 70 -7.50 -2.97 3.25
CA GLU A 70 -8.18 -3.66 2.16
C GLU A 70 -7.30 -4.78 1.60
N SER A 71 -7.88 -5.95 1.36
CA SER A 71 -7.18 -7.08 0.76
C SER A 71 -8.01 -7.75 -0.33
N TYR A 72 -7.33 -8.27 -1.34
CA TYR A 72 -7.94 -9.11 -2.35
C TYR A 72 -6.99 -10.24 -2.71
N ASP A 73 -7.54 -11.44 -2.75
CA ASP A 73 -6.82 -12.66 -3.10
C ASP A 73 -7.51 -13.37 -4.27
N TYR A 74 -6.72 -13.88 -5.20
CA TYR A 74 -7.18 -14.78 -6.24
C TYR A 74 -6.25 -15.99 -6.31
N ASN A 75 -6.78 -17.18 -6.05
CA ASN A 75 -6.05 -18.45 -6.14
C ASN A 75 -4.79 -18.51 -5.25
N GLU A 76 -4.78 -17.74 -4.18
CA GLU A 76 -3.63 -17.33 -3.36
C GLU A 76 -2.95 -18.45 -2.58
N THR A 77 -3.64 -19.61 -2.46
CA THR A 77 -3.13 -20.77 -1.71
C THR A 77 -2.61 -21.88 -2.62
N LYS A 78 -2.81 -21.77 -3.93
CA LYS A 78 -2.29 -22.73 -4.89
C LYS A 78 -0.78 -22.66 -4.96
N LEU A 79 -0.12 -23.80 -4.99
CA LEU A 79 1.33 -23.86 -5.10
C LEU A 79 1.76 -23.80 -6.58
N LEU A 80 2.39 -22.72 -6.98
CA LEU A 80 3.07 -22.58 -8.26
C LEU A 80 4.60 -22.57 -8.09
N TYR A 81 5.32 -22.70 -9.19
CA TYR A 81 6.79 -22.66 -9.16
C TYR A 81 7.27 -21.28 -8.75
N GLY A 82 7.93 -21.18 -7.59
CA GLY A 82 8.32 -19.91 -6.99
C GLY A 82 9.44 -19.16 -7.72
N ALA A 83 10.20 -19.84 -8.58
CA ALA A 83 11.40 -19.31 -9.18
C ALA A 83 12.28 -18.59 -8.14
N SER A 84 12.82 -17.41 -8.44
CA SER A 84 13.70 -16.69 -7.50
C SER A 84 13.00 -15.92 -6.39
N THR A 85 11.68 -15.94 -6.28
CA THR A 85 10.98 -15.24 -5.18
C THR A 85 11.27 -15.86 -3.80
N TYR A 86 11.64 -17.14 -3.75
CA TYR A 86 12.08 -17.81 -2.51
C TYR A 86 13.27 -17.09 -1.83
N LYS A 87 14.02 -16.28 -2.57
CA LYS A 87 15.17 -15.53 -2.04
C LYS A 87 14.73 -14.42 -1.09
N LEU A 88 13.49 -13.94 -1.18
CA LEU A 88 12.98 -12.96 -0.23
C LEU A 88 12.89 -13.54 1.20
N PRO A 89 12.10 -14.59 1.49
CA PRO A 89 12.08 -15.17 2.83
C PRO A 89 13.42 -15.78 3.24
N LEU A 90 14.24 -16.25 2.30
CA LEU A 90 15.59 -16.75 2.59
C LEU A 90 16.49 -15.65 3.17
N ASN A 91 16.54 -14.49 2.52
CA ASN A 91 17.37 -13.38 3.01
C ASN A 91 16.79 -12.79 4.29
N LEU A 92 15.47 -12.65 4.41
CA LEU A 92 14.79 -12.21 5.63
C LEU A 92 15.16 -13.09 6.83
N TYR A 93 15.29 -14.40 6.64
CA TYR A 93 15.71 -15.34 7.68
C TYR A 93 17.12 -15.00 8.20
N TYR A 94 18.05 -14.67 7.32
CA TYR A 94 19.40 -14.29 7.70
C TYR A 94 19.47 -12.89 8.34
N TYR A 95 18.65 -11.95 7.90
CA TYR A 95 18.50 -10.66 8.60
C TYR A 95 17.96 -10.84 10.02
N ASP A 96 17.01 -11.75 10.23
CA ASP A 96 16.55 -12.08 11.58
C ASP A 96 17.67 -12.65 12.46
N MET A 97 18.52 -13.53 11.91
CA MET A 97 19.68 -14.06 12.62
C MET A 97 20.72 -12.97 12.95
N GLN A 98 20.93 -12.01 12.05
CA GLN A 98 21.79 -10.85 12.30
C GLN A 98 21.22 -9.98 13.43
N LEU A 99 19.93 -9.70 13.42
CA LEU A 99 19.24 -8.94 14.46
C LEU A 99 19.25 -9.65 15.81
N ALA A 100 19.22 -10.97 15.82
CA ALA A 100 19.36 -11.79 17.02
C ALA A 100 20.82 -11.90 17.52
N GLY A 101 21.82 -11.43 16.74
CA GLY A 101 23.23 -11.55 17.05
C GLY A 101 23.80 -12.96 16.86
N GLU A 102 23.10 -13.84 16.16
CA GLU A 102 23.50 -15.23 15.89
C GLU A 102 24.52 -15.33 14.75
N ILE A 103 24.54 -14.36 13.86
CA ILE A 103 25.43 -14.25 12.72
C ILE A 103 25.76 -12.78 12.44
N THR A 104 26.87 -12.51 11.76
CA THR A 104 27.27 -11.14 11.39
C THR A 104 27.44 -11.02 9.87
N GLY A 105 27.36 -9.82 9.33
CA GLY A 105 27.48 -9.57 7.89
C GLY A 105 28.79 -10.00 7.27
N ASP A 106 29.89 -9.98 8.03
CA ASP A 106 31.22 -10.45 7.62
C ASP A 106 31.39 -11.98 7.69
N THR A 107 30.39 -12.72 8.19
CA THR A 107 30.41 -14.18 8.22
C THR A 107 30.55 -14.75 6.82
N MET A 108 31.58 -15.56 6.61
CA MET A 108 31.86 -16.16 5.30
C MET A 108 30.79 -17.21 4.93
N ILE A 109 30.11 -17.00 3.84
CA ILE A 109 29.12 -17.93 3.24
C ILE A 109 29.82 -18.90 2.29
N THR A 110 30.77 -18.40 1.51
CA THR A 110 31.65 -19.18 0.63
C THR A 110 33.09 -18.75 0.86
N ASN A 111 34.04 -19.40 0.17
CA ASN A 111 35.49 -19.04 0.25
C ASN A 111 35.84 -17.66 -0.35
N GLY A 112 34.86 -16.85 -0.73
CA GLY A 112 35.12 -15.53 -1.32
C GLY A 112 34.02 -14.53 -1.08
N SER A 113 32.93 -14.92 -0.40
CA SER A 113 31.76 -14.04 -0.21
C SER A 113 31.26 -14.09 1.22
N SER A 114 31.14 -12.94 1.84
CA SER A 114 30.49 -12.73 3.15
C SER A 114 28.96 -12.83 3.06
N LEU A 115 28.30 -12.78 4.19
CA LEU A 115 26.83 -12.72 4.26
C LEU A 115 26.30 -11.43 3.61
N ASP A 116 26.93 -10.28 3.86
CA ASP A 116 26.54 -9.01 3.23
C ASP A 116 26.64 -9.08 1.71
N GLU A 117 27.74 -9.64 1.18
CA GLU A 117 27.86 -9.87 -0.26
C GLU A 117 26.80 -10.87 -0.77
N ALA A 118 26.50 -11.90 0.00
CA ALA A 118 25.48 -12.87 -0.37
C ALA A 118 24.08 -12.26 -0.40
N HIS A 119 23.73 -11.37 0.54
CA HIS A 119 22.49 -10.60 0.53
C HIS A 119 22.40 -9.73 -0.73
N TYR A 120 23.42 -8.94 -0.99
CA TYR A 120 23.47 -8.06 -2.15
C TYR A 120 23.30 -8.84 -3.47
N GLN A 121 24.09 -9.88 -3.67
CA GLN A 121 24.05 -10.69 -4.89
C GLN A 121 22.75 -11.47 -5.04
N SER A 122 22.21 -11.98 -3.93
CA SER A 122 20.95 -12.74 -3.93
C SER A 122 19.74 -11.86 -4.23
N LEU A 123 19.66 -10.68 -3.62
CA LEU A 123 18.51 -9.80 -3.74
C LEU A 123 18.57 -8.95 -5.01
N VAL A 124 19.70 -8.29 -5.29
CA VAL A 124 19.84 -7.36 -6.41
C VAL A 124 19.97 -8.09 -7.75
N TYR A 125 20.92 -9.01 -7.84
CA TYR A 125 21.22 -9.72 -9.09
C TYR A 125 20.54 -11.07 -9.20
N SER A 126 19.79 -11.47 -8.17
CA SER A 126 19.17 -12.80 -8.13
C SER A 126 20.19 -13.94 -8.33
N ASN A 127 21.42 -13.78 -7.85
CA ASN A 127 22.50 -14.74 -8.01
C ASN A 127 22.11 -16.09 -7.41
N ASN A 128 22.20 -17.14 -8.22
CA ASN A 128 21.78 -18.49 -7.81
C ASN A 128 22.83 -19.19 -6.94
N GLU A 129 24.11 -18.99 -7.18
CA GLU A 129 25.18 -19.69 -6.44
C GLU A 129 25.23 -19.25 -4.97
N LEU A 130 25.19 -17.93 -4.71
CA LEU A 130 25.20 -17.42 -3.36
C LEU A 130 23.87 -17.68 -2.63
N SER A 131 22.73 -17.56 -3.32
CA SER A 131 21.42 -17.93 -2.76
C SER A 131 21.37 -19.43 -2.41
N TYR A 132 21.92 -20.28 -3.27
CA TYR A 132 22.05 -21.70 -3.00
C TYR A 132 22.95 -21.98 -1.77
N SER A 133 24.06 -21.26 -1.65
CA SER A 133 24.96 -21.38 -0.50
C SER A 133 24.30 -20.94 0.81
N LEU A 134 23.49 -19.89 0.80
CA LEU A 134 22.66 -19.48 1.94
C LEU A 134 21.65 -20.57 2.29
N TRP A 135 20.89 -21.03 1.32
CA TRP A 135 19.88 -22.06 1.52
C TRP A 135 20.49 -23.35 2.07
N ARG A 136 21.59 -23.85 1.49
CA ARG A 136 22.29 -25.07 1.92
C ARG A 136 22.83 -25.00 3.34
N ARG A 137 23.08 -23.83 3.90
CA ARG A 137 23.47 -23.68 5.31
C ARG A 137 22.31 -23.92 6.26
N ILE A 138 21.07 -23.72 5.83
CA ILE A 138 19.88 -24.06 6.61
C ILE A 138 19.67 -25.59 6.57
N GLY A 139 19.84 -26.22 5.40
CA GLY A 139 19.64 -27.64 5.16
C GLY A 139 19.21 -27.93 3.73
N ASP A 140 18.50 -29.02 3.52
CA ASP A 140 17.83 -29.32 2.27
C ASP A 140 16.48 -28.58 2.15
N TRP A 141 15.67 -28.85 1.11
CA TRP A 141 14.37 -28.20 0.94
C TRP A 141 13.45 -28.32 2.15
N PRO A 142 13.27 -29.51 2.76
CA PRO A 142 12.40 -29.63 3.92
C PRO A 142 12.81 -28.74 5.10
N GLU A 143 14.09 -28.68 5.43
CA GLU A 143 14.61 -27.85 6.53
C GLU A 143 14.43 -26.37 6.23
N TYR A 144 14.79 -25.95 5.00
CA TYR A 144 14.58 -24.57 4.55
C TYR A 144 13.10 -24.19 4.60
N LYS A 145 12.24 -25.01 4.02
CA LYS A 145 10.80 -24.75 3.99
C LYS A 145 10.19 -24.71 5.39
N MET A 146 10.65 -25.59 6.27
CA MET A 146 10.24 -25.55 7.68
C MET A 146 10.71 -24.29 8.38
N ALA A 147 11.92 -23.80 8.11
CA ALA A 147 12.44 -22.57 8.68
C ALA A 147 11.65 -21.33 8.22
N MET A 148 11.12 -21.33 6.99
CA MET A 148 10.30 -20.24 6.45
C MET A 148 8.89 -20.19 7.03
N ARG A 149 8.42 -21.27 7.65
CA ARG A 149 7.08 -21.36 8.25
C ARG A 149 6.78 -20.24 9.25
N LYS A 150 7.79 -19.72 9.94
CA LYS A 150 7.64 -18.63 10.90
C LYS A 150 7.10 -17.32 10.29
N TYR A 151 7.15 -17.18 8.99
CA TYR A 151 6.66 -16.00 8.27
C TYR A 151 5.23 -16.14 7.76
N PHE A 152 4.66 -17.35 7.79
CA PHE A 152 3.37 -17.64 7.17
C PHE A 152 2.28 -17.79 8.21
N THR A 153 1.13 -17.19 7.93
CA THR A 153 -0.07 -17.32 8.77
C THR A 153 -0.85 -18.61 8.49
N MET A 154 -0.58 -19.26 7.35
CA MET A 154 -1.21 -20.53 6.99
C MET A 154 -0.90 -21.61 8.02
N THR A 155 -1.91 -22.39 8.39
CA THR A 155 -1.77 -23.55 9.28
C THR A 155 -1.11 -24.74 8.58
N ASP A 156 -0.67 -25.73 9.34
CA ASP A 156 -0.06 -26.93 8.76
C ASP A 156 -1.02 -27.72 7.86
N ASP A 157 -2.31 -27.69 8.16
CA ASP A 157 -3.36 -28.37 7.37
C ASP A 157 -3.66 -27.62 6.04
N GLU A 158 -3.39 -26.33 5.98
CA GLU A 158 -3.57 -25.52 4.77
C GLU A 158 -2.39 -25.64 3.79
N ILE A 159 -1.24 -26.15 4.25
CA ILE A 159 -0.04 -26.27 3.42
C ILE A 159 0.08 -27.68 2.85
N PRO A 160 -0.04 -27.84 1.52
CA PRO A 160 0.13 -29.13 0.88
C PRO A 160 1.54 -29.71 1.10
N GLN A 161 1.65 -31.03 1.21
CA GLN A 161 2.91 -31.73 1.49
C GLN A 161 4.02 -31.46 0.47
N ASN A 162 3.68 -31.26 -0.81
CA ASN A 162 4.67 -30.94 -1.85
C ASN A 162 5.37 -29.60 -1.63
N TYR A 163 4.79 -28.69 -0.83
CA TYR A 163 5.49 -27.47 -0.42
C TYR A 163 6.88 -27.79 0.17
N TYR A 164 7.00 -28.83 0.97
CA TYR A 164 8.25 -29.15 1.69
C TYR A 164 9.32 -29.76 0.80
N TYR A 165 8.96 -30.27 -0.37
CA TYR A 165 9.88 -31.04 -1.23
C TYR A 165 10.14 -30.41 -2.59
N ASP A 166 9.22 -29.56 -3.04
CA ASP A 166 9.26 -28.94 -4.36
C ASP A 166 9.60 -27.44 -4.28
N HIS A 167 10.07 -26.87 -5.38
CA HIS A 167 10.34 -25.44 -5.50
C HIS A 167 9.06 -24.63 -5.75
N VAL A 168 8.07 -24.83 -4.90
CA VAL A 168 6.74 -24.22 -5.01
C VAL A 168 6.42 -23.33 -3.81
N PHE A 169 5.72 -22.26 -4.07
CA PHE A 169 5.16 -21.30 -3.10
C PHE A 169 3.81 -20.84 -3.62
N CYS A 170 3.10 -20.08 -2.82
CA CYS A 170 1.89 -19.38 -3.23
C CYS A 170 1.96 -17.90 -2.85
N THR A 171 1.09 -17.08 -3.44
CA THR A 171 1.10 -15.64 -3.20
C THR A 171 0.73 -15.29 -1.77
N ARG A 172 -0.07 -16.12 -1.07
CA ARG A 172 -0.38 -15.94 0.36
C ARG A 172 0.89 -15.98 1.23
N MET A 173 1.78 -16.96 0.99
CA MET A 173 3.05 -17.07 1.71
C MET A 173 3.95 -15.85 1.49
N MET A 174 3.97 -15.34 0.25
CA MET A 174 4.76 -14.15 -0.09
C MET A 174 4.13 -12.88 0.48
N MET A 175 2.82 -12.76 0.48
CA MET A 175 2.10 -11.68 1.11
C MET A 175 2.37 -11.61 2.62
N ASP A 176 2.33 -12.75 3.30
CA ASP A 176 2.67 -12.84 4.72
C ASP A 176 4.13 -12.41 4.98
N THR A 177 5.06 -12.85 4.11
CA THR A 177 6.47 -12.42 4.17
C THR A 177 6.62 -10.91 3.96
N LEU A 178 5.92 -10.34 2.97
CA LEU A 178 5.92 -8.90 2.70
C LEU A 178 5.35 -8.10 3.88
N LYS A 179 4.32 -8.61 4.55
CA LYS A 179 3.77 -7.97 5.76
C LYS A 179 4.80 -7.91 6.88
N VAL A 180 5.58 -8.97 7.10
CA VAL A 180 6.69 -8.96 8.07
C VAL A 180 7.73 -7.90 7.71
N VAL A 181 8.10 -7.78 6.44
CA VAL A 181 9.05 -6.74 5.97
C VAL A 181 8.45 -5.35 6.14
N TRP A 182 7.17 -5.17 5.79
CA TRP A 182 6.46 -3.91 5.92
C TRP A 182 6.36 -3.44 7.37
N ASP A 183 5.97 -4.32 8.28
CA ASP A 183 5.83 -4.01 9.71
C ASP A 183 7.20 -3.77 10.37
N GLY A 184 8.25 -4.33 9.79
CA GLY A 184 9.63 -4.22 10.27
C GLY A 184 10.53 -3.32 9.43
N GLN A 185 10.03 -2.33 8.67
CA GLN A 185 10.81 -1.52 7.72
C GLN A 185 12.10 -0.94 8.31
N GLU A 186 12.05 -0.44 9.54
CA GLU A 186 13.24 0.10 10.23
C GLU A 186 14.31 -0.96 10.51
N LYS A 187 13.90 -2.22 10.70
CA LYS A 187 14.81 -3.35 10.96
C LYS A 187 15.40 -3.92 9.68
N TYR A 188 14.65 -3.85 8.57
CA TYR A 188 14.99 -4.46 7.30
C TYR A 188 15.33 -3.43 6.21
N THR A 189 15.82 -2.25 6.62
CA THR A 189 16.14 -1.14 5.70
C THR A 189 17.05 -1.59 4.57
N GLU A 190 18.13 -2.29 4.86
CA GLU A 190 19.08 -2.75 3.84
C GLU A 190 18.45 -3.77 2.88
N LEU A 191 17.65 -4.72 3.39
CA LEU A 191 16.89 -5.65 2.55
C LEU A 191 15.97 -4.88 1.59
N ILE A 192 15.24 -3.90 2.10
CA ILE A 192 14.35 -3.05 1.29
C ILE A 192 15.14 -2.27 0.25
N ASP A 193 16.29 -1.69 0.61
CA ASP A 193 17.13 -0.93 -0.31
C ASP A 193 17.67 -1.82 -1.43
N TYR A 194 18.08 -3.05 -1.15
CA TYR A 194 18.50 -4.01 -2.17
C TYR A 194 17.34 -4.39 -3.11
N LEU A 195 16.13 -4.57 -2.58
CA LEU A 195 14.93 -4.81 -3.40
C LEU A 195 14.56 -3.59 -4.26
N ARG A 196 14.81 -2.37 -3.77
CA ARG A 196 14.58 -1.13 -4.55
C ARG A 196 15.45 -1.02 -5.78
N ILE A 197 16.71 -1.41 -5.69
CA ILE A 197 17.64 -1.34 -6.83
C ILE A 197 17.63 -2.60 -7.72
N ALA A 198 16.97 -3.66 -7.27
CA ALA A 198 16.86 -4.91 -8.03
C ALA A 198 16.05 -4.71 -9.32
N CYS A 199 16.48 -5.38 -10.39
CA CYS A 199 15.75 -5.52 -11.67
C CYS A 199 15.05 -4.23 -12.15
N PRO A 200 15.80 -3.18 -12.48
CA PRO A 200 15.23 -1.93 -12.97
C PRO A 200 14.52 -2.16 -14.32
N ASN A 201 13.43 -1.43 -14.55
CA ASN A 201 12.67 -1.41 -15.81
C ASN A 201 12.04 -2.76 -16.23
N ALA A 202 11.77 -3.65 -15.29
CA ALA A 202 11.08 -4.91 -15.59
C ALA A 202 10.11 -5.27 -14.45
N TYR A 203 9.19 -6.17 -14.71
CA TYR A 203 8.17 -6.63 -13.75
C TYR A 203 7.35 -5.45 -13.19
N PHE A 204 7.19 -5.30 -11.88
CA PHE A 204 6.45 -4.17 -11.30
C PHE A 204 6.99 -2.80 -11.70
N LYS A 205 8.26 -2.72 -12.11
CA LYS A 205 8.90 -1.46 -12.51
C LYS A 205 8.81 -1.16 -14.01
N THR A 206 8.16 -2.02 -14.81
CA THR A 206 8.11 -1.86 -16.28
C THR A 206 7.50 -0.54 -16.70
N TYR A 207 6.40 -0.13 -16.09
CA TYR A 207 5.59 1.03 -16.51
C TYR A 207 5.47 2.12 -15.44
N ILE A 208 6.18 2.00 -14.33
CA ILE A 208 6.11 2.93 -13.21
C ILE A 208 7.43 3.70 -13.10
N ASP A 209 7.35 5.02 -13.05
CA ASP A 209 8.48 5.87 -12.69
C ASP A 209 8.83 5.65 -11.21
N VAL A 210 9.90 4.90 -10.97
CA VAL A 210 10.36 4.52 -9.62
C VAL A 210 10.95 5.68 -8.82
N GLU A 211 11.27 6.80 -9.45
CA GLU A 211 11.68 8.02 -8.75
C GLU A 211 10.48 8.70 -8.08
N GLN A 212 9.30 8.61 -8.67
CA GLN A 212 8.07 9.15 -8.12
C GLN A 212 7.32 8.14 -7.24
N THR A 213 7.35 6.86 -7.63
CA THR A 213 6.69 5.77 -6.91
C THR A 213 7.71 4.67 -6.63
N PRO A 214 8.46 4.74 -5.53
CA PRO A 214 9.46 3.74 -5.20
C PRO A 214 8.87 2.33 -5.11
N ILE A 215 9.61 1.34 -5.61
CA ILE A 215 9.22 -0.07 -5.61
C ILE A 215 10.36 -0.92 -5.09
N ALA A 216 10.11 -1.69 -4.04
CA ALA A 216 11.01 -2.73 -3.56
C ALA A 216 10.40 -4.10 -3.91
N HIS A 217 11.07 -4.88 -4.78
CA HIS A 217 10.51 -6.13 -5.26
C HIS A 217 11.53 -7.25 -5.40
N LYS A 218 11.04 -8.48 -5.35
CA LYS A 218 11.81 -9.67 -5.74
C LYS A 218 11.09 -10.42 -6.84
N TYR A 219 11.64 -10.33 -8.04
CA TYR A 219 11.17 -11.09 -9.19
C TYR A 219 11.71 -12.53 -9.20
N GLY A 220 11.05 -13.38 -9.96
CA GLY A 220 11.48 -14.75 -10.24
C GLY A 220 11.06 -15.20 -11.63
N SER A 221 12.01 -15.70 -12.40
CA SER A 221 11.80 -16.22 -13.75
C SER A 221 12.47 -17.58 -13.91
N TYR A 222 11.73 -18.58 -14.31
CA TYR A 222 12.26 -19.87 -14.70
C TYR A 222 11.18 -20.74 -15.35
N ASN A 223 11.50 -21.30 -16.51
CA ASN A 223 10.69 -22.34 -17.19
C ASN A 223 9.20 -22.01 -17.32
N GLY A 224 8.87 -20.79 -17.71
CA GLY A 224 7.49 -20.33 -17.89
C GLY A 224 6.83 -19.77 -16.63
N ALA A 225 7.49 -19.81 -15.50
CA ALA A 225 7.07 -19.06 -14.32
C ALA A 225 7.71 -17.67 -14.35
N GLU A 226 6.89 -16.64 -14.26
CA GLU A 226 7.27 -15.25 -14.16
C GLU A 226 6.51 -14.61 -13.00
N ASN A 227 7.21 -14.36 -11.92
CA ASN A 227 6.62 -13.98 -10.64
C ASN A 227 7.21 -12.66 -10.17
N ASP A 228 6.43 -11.86 -9.44
CA ASP A 228 6.94 -10.71 -8.74
C ASP A 228 6.22 -10.51 -7.41
N VAL A 229 6.98 -10.12 -6.38
CA VAL A 229 6.46 -9.86 -5.04
C VAL A 229 7.14 -8.62 -4.47
N GLY A 230 6.36 -7.65 -3.97
CA GLY A 230 6.97 -6.40 -3.55
C GLY A 230 6.06 -5.43 -2.83
N ILE A 231 6.69 -4.33 -2.44
CA ILE A 231 6.10 -3.17 -1.79
C ILE A 231 6.14 -2.02 -2.79
N ILE A 232 5.01 -1.37 -3.02
CA ILE A 232 4.87 -0.22 -3.91
C ILE A 232 4.43 0.97 -3.08
N TRP A 233 5.27 2.02 -3.02
CA TRP A 233 5.00 3.26 -2.28
C TRP A 233 4.23 4.27 -3.16
N ALA A 234 3.03 3.89 -3.59
CA ALA A 234 2.05 4.82 -4.17
C ALA A 234 1.49 5.75 -3.10
N GLU A 235 0.56 6.61 -3.43
CA GLU A 235 -0.09 7.54 -2.48
C GLU A 235 -0.63 6.83 -1.23
N GLN A 236 -1.22 5.65 -1.42
CA GLN A 236 -1.43 4.67 -0.36
C GLN A 236 -0.53 3.47 -0.65
N PRO A 237 0.51 3.23 0.15
CA PRO A 237 1.41 2.12 -0.06
C PRO A 237 0.69 0.78 -0.01
N PHE A 238 1.08 -0.14 -0.89
CA PHE A 238 0.47 -1.45 -0.97
C PHE A 238 1.49 -2.56 -1.20
N LEU A 239 1.14 -3.75 -0.75
CA LEU A 239 1.87 -4.99 -0.99
C LEU A 239 1.20 -5.76 -2.13
N LEU A 240 2.02 -6.34 -2.98
CA LEU A 240 1.56 -7.07 -4.14
C LEU A 240 2.39 -8.33 -4.32
N ALA A 241 1.73 -9.47 -4.52
CA ALA A 241 2.37 -10.72 -4.91
C ALA A 241 1.64 -11.30 -6.12
N VAL A 242 2.37 -11.54 -7.20
CA VAL A 242 1.87 -12.04 -8.49
C VAL A 242 2.67 -13.26 -8.88
N TYR A 243 1.98 -14.37 -9.12
CA TYR A 243 2.59 -15.58 -9.67
C TYR A 243 1.93 -15.94 -10.99
N THR A 244 2.76 -16.26 -11.99
CA THR A 244 2.30 -16.74 -13.29
C THR A 244 2.94 -18.06 -13.65
N SER A 245 2.30 -18.83 -14.50
CA SER A 245 2.81 -20.11 -15.00
C SER A 245 2.46 -20.29 -16.48
N GLY A 246 3.45 -20.68 -17.26
CA GLY A 246 3.26 -20.98 -18.68
C GLY A 246 3.06 -19.76 -19.61
N LEU A 247 3.32 -18.54 -19.11
CA LEU A 247 3.10 -17.29 -19.85
C LEU A 247 4.35 -16.75 -20.55
N SER A 248 5.53 -17.33 -20.33
CA SER A 248 6.80 -16.83 -20.90
C SER A 248 6.86 -16.82 -22.42
N TYR A 249 5.98 -17.57 -23.08
CA TYR A 249 5.95 -17.72 -24.54
C TYR A 249 4.59 -17.36 -25.17
N GLY A 250 3.75 -16.64 -24.44
CA GLY A 250 2.37 -16.34 -24.85
C GLY A 250 1.42 -17.53 -24.66
N ALA A 251 0.15 -17.26 -24.45
CA ALA A 251 -0.88 -18.28 -24.44
C ALA A 251 -0.96 -18.95 -25.83
N GLY A 252 -0.56 -20.21 -25.90
CA GLY A 252 -0.55 -20.96 -27.17
C GLY A 252 0.81 -21.10 -27.85
N GLY A 253 1.93 -20.76 -27.18
CA GLY A 253 3.27 -20.99 -27.72
C GLY A 253 3.75 -19.98 -28.76
N ASN A 254 2.98 -18.94 -29.03
CA ASN A 254 3.41 -17.80 -29.84
C ASN A 254 3.76 -16.65 -28.89
N VAL A 255 4.99 -16.15 -29.03
CA VAL A 255 5.34 -14.82 -28.50
C VAL A 255 4.44 -13.85 -29.25
N ASP A 256 3.48 -13.25 -28.57
CA ASP A 256 2.68 -12.21 -29.18
C ASP A 256 3.63 -11.09 -29.59
N SER A 257 3.43 -10.53 -30.77
CA SER A 257 4.25 -9.42 -31.30
C SER A 257 4.20 -8.18 -30.36
N ALA A 258 3.25 -8.11 -29.45
CA ALA A 258 3.17 -7.10 -28.41
C ALA A 258 4.32 -7.16 -27.38
N TYR A 259 5.03 -8.28 -27.28
CA TYR A 259 6.16 -8.47 -26.33
C TYR A 259 7.52 -8.50 -27.06
N SER A 260 7.63 -7.83 -28.19
CA SER A 260 8.81 -7.86 -29.06
C SER A 260 10.05 -7.16 -28.50
N ASP A 261 9.96 -6.51 -27.37
CA ASP A 261 11.05 -5.81 -26.68
C ASP A 261 11.96 -6.74 -25.83
N GLY A 262 11.72 -8.04 -25.87
CA GLY A 262 12.47 -9.05 -25.12
C GLY A 262 11.93 -9.33 -23.72
N GLN A 263 10.81 -8.73 -23.33
CA GLN A 263 10.13 -9.07 -22.08
C GLN A 263 9.25 -10.31 -22.25
N SER A 264 9.09 -11.09 -21.19
CA SER A 264 8.15 -12.20 -21.17
C SER A 264 6.73 -11.70 -20.91
N ALA A 265 5.73 -12.42 -21.41
CA ALA A 265 4.32 -12.09 -21.17
C ALA A 265 4.01 -11.97 -19.67
N GLY A 266 4.56 -12.86 -18.83
CA GLY A 266 4.35 -12.80 -17.38
C GLY A 266 5.00 -11.56 -16.73
N SER A 267 6.18 -11.13 -17.20
CA SER A 267 6.81 -9.89 -16.72
C SER A 267 5.96 -8.66 -17.07
N VAL A 268 5.41 -8.61 -18.28
CA VAL A 268 4.50 -7.54 -18.72
C VAL A 268 3.23 -7.50 -17.87
N ILE A 269 2.60 -8.65 -17.63
CA ILE A 269 1.43 -8.78 -16.75
C ILE A 269 1.72 -8.26 -15.34
N CYS A 270 2.86 -8.60 -14.75
CA CYS A 270 3.27 -8.05 -13.46
C CYS A 270 3.33 -6.51 -13.50
N GLY A 271 3.95 -5.94 -14.55
CA GLY A 271 4.05 -4.49 -14.72
C GLY A 271 2.68 -3.80 -14.90
N GLN A 272 1.82 -4.36 -15.73
CA GLN A 272 0.47 -3.84 -15.96
C GLN A 272 -0.39 -3.89 -14.69
N LEU A 273 -0.31 -4.97 -13.93
CA LEU A 273 -0.99 -5.09 -12.64
C LEU A 273 -0.49 -4.06 -11.62
N ALA A 274 0.83 -3.81 -11.57
CA ALA A 274 1.37 -2.78 -10.70
C ALA A 274 0.81 -1.39 -11.02
N VAL A 275 0.69 -1.04 -12.32
CA VAL A 275 0.06 0.22 -12.76
C VAL A 275 -1.43 0.24 -12.45
N LEU A 276 -2.15 -0.84 -12.72
CA LEU A 276 -3.59 -0.94 -12.44
C LEU A 276 -3.89 -0.67 -10.97
N PHE A 277 -3.14 -1.31 -10.06
CA PHE A 277 -3.32 -1.09 -8.62
C PHE A 277 -2.87 0.29 -8.17
N LYS A 278 -1.75 0.81 -8.71
CA LYS A 278 -1.33 2.18 -8.44
C LYS A 278 -2.44 3.17 -8.79
N THR A 279 -2.98 3.08 -10.02
CA THR A 279 -4.07 3.94 -10.49
C THR A 279 -5.30 3.82 -9.59
N TYR A 280 -5.64 2.60 -9.19
CA TYR A 280 -6.78 2.38 -8.32
C TYR A 280 -6.60 3.00 -6.93
N VAL A 281 -5.46 2.79 -6.27
CA VAL A 281 -5.24 3.34 -4.94
C VAL A 281 -5.18 4.87 -4.95
N GLU A 282 -4.69 5.46 -6.03
CA GLU A 282 -4.64 6.91 -6.23
C GLU A 282 -6.05 7.50 -6.37
N GLU A 283 -6.91 6.89 -7.19
CA GLU A 283 -8.31 7.31 -7.30
C GLU A 283 -9.06 7.17 -5.96
N GLN A 284 -8.85 6.06 -5.25
CA GLN A 284 -9.50 5.88 -3.95
C GLN A 284 -9.02 6.89 -2.91
N ALA A 285 -7.75 7.28 -2.95
CA ALA A 285 -7.22 8.35 -2.11
C ALA A 285 -7.84 9.70 -2.46
N GLU A 286 -8.07 9.98 -3.74
CA GLU A 286 -8.75 11.21 -4.19
C GLU A 286 -10.21 11.26 -3.75
N LEU A 287 -10.95 10.17 -3.96
CA LEU A 287 -12.34 10.05 -3.51
C LEU A 287 -12.47 10.23 -2.00
N ALA A 288 -11.56 9.65 -1.22
CA ALA A 288 -11.54 9.83 0.22
C ALA A 288 -11.32 11.29 0.63
N ARG A 289 -10.39 12.00 -0.03
CA ARG A 289 -10.14 13.43 0.23
C ARG A 289 -11.34 14.31 -0.13
N GLU A 290 -12.01 14.00 -1.26
CA GLU A 290 -13.22 14.74 -1.65
C GLU A 290 -14.34 14.56 -0.63
N GLU A 291 -14.53 13.33 -0.15
CA GLU A 291 -15.57 13.04 0.83
C GLU A 291 -15.27 13.68 2.18
N GLU A 292 -14.01 13.65 2.63
CA GLU A 292 -13.55 14.36 3.82
C GLU A 292 -13.76 15.88 3.68
N ALA A 293 -13.42 16.45 2.52
CA ALA A 293 -13.60 17.87 2.26
C ALA A 293 -15.11 18.25 2.26
N ARG A 294 -15.99 17.41 1.68
CA ARG A 294 -17.43 17.62 1.71
C ARG A 294 -17.99 17.53 3.14
N ALA A 295 -17.55 16.54 3.92
CA ALA A 295 -17.95 16.40 5.31
C ALA A 295 -17.50 17.60 6.17
N ALA A 296 -16.27 18.07 5.95
CA ALA A 296 -15.74 19.26 6.63
C ALA A 296 -16.49 20.54 6.23
N ALA A 297 -16.85 20.69 4.95
CA ALA A 297 -17.66 21.81 4.48
C ALA A 297 -19.06 21.81 5.08
N GLN A 298 -19.70 20.65 5.12
CA GLN A 298 -21.01 20.49 5.74
C GLN A 298 -20.97 20.81 7.25
N ALA A 299 -19.95 20.32 7.97
CA ALA A 299 -19.76 20.61 9.38
C ALA A 299 -19.62 22.14 9.67
N ARG A 300 -18.93 22.86 8.77
CA ARG A 300 -18.81 24.33 8.88
C ARG A 300 -20.14 25.04 8.66
N LEU A 301 -20.92 24.61 7.67
CA LEU A 301 -22.23 25.16 7.41
C LEU A 301 -23.19 24.93 8.59
N ASP A 302 -23.15 23.74 9.17
CA ASP A 302 -23.96 23.38 10.33
C ASP A 302 -23.58 24.21 11.57
N GLU A 303 -22.27 24.45 11.76
CA GLU A 303 -21.74 25.32 12.83
C GLU A 303 -22.17 26.79 12.63
N GLU A 304 -22.07 27.31 11.41
CA GLU A 304 -22.48 28.69 11.06
C GLU A 304 -23.99 28.86 11.25
N GLN A 305 -24.79 27.89 10.85
CA GLN A 305 -26.24 27.90 11.02
C GLN A 305 -26.63 27.83 12.50
N ALA A 306 -25.97 26.97 13.29
CA ALA A 306 -26.18 26.90 14.73
C ALA A 306 -25.82 28.23 15.42
N LYS A 307 -24.73 28.88 14.99
CA LYS A 307 -24.34 30.20 15.51
C LYS A 307 -25.36 31.29 15.12
N ALA A 308 -25.81 31.33 13.87
CA ALA A 308 -26.83 32.29 13.43
C ALA A 308 -28.17 32.12 14.17
N ASP A 309 -28.55 30.86 14.45
CA ASP A 309 -29.77 30.58 15.24
C ASP A 309 -29.60 31.00 16.72
N ALA A 310 -28.37 30.81 17.27
CA ALA A 310 -28.06 31.30 18.61
C ALA A 310 -28.11 32.85 18.71
N ASP A 311 -27.50 33.54 17.71
CA ASP A 311 -27.49 35.01 17.65
C ASP A 311 -28.91 35.58 17.48
N ARG A 312 -29.71 34.94 16.60
CA ARG A 312 -31.11 35.33 16.39
C ARG A 312 -31.93 35.22 17.69
N LYS A 313 -31.72 34.12 18.43
CA LYS A 313 -32.41 33.88 19.69
C LYS A 313 -31.99 34.85 20.78
N ALA A 314 -30.65 35.09 20.90
CA ALA A 314 -30.11 36.09 21.82
C ALA A 314 -30.66 37.52 21.52
N ALA A 315 -30.80 37.85 20.23
CA ALA A 315 -31.40 39.12 19.79
C ALA A 315 -32.89 39.19 20.13
N GLU A 316 -33.61 38.08 20.03
CA GLU A 316 -35.04 38.03 20.37
C GLU A 316 -35.27 38.14 21.87
N GLU A 317 -34.46 37.45 22.69
CA GLU A 317 -34.42 37.56 24.15
C GLU A 317 -34.04 38.99 24.62
N ALA A 318 -33.05 39.61 23.96
CA ALA A 318 -32.69 40.99 24.23
C ALA A 318 -33.82 41.99 23.87
N ARG A 319 -34.52 41.76 22.77
CA ARG A 319 -35.69 42.56 22.38
C ARG A 319 -36.85 42.39 23.36
N GLN A 320 -37.10 41.14 23.82
CA GLN A 320 -38.11 40.88 24.83
C GLN A 320 -37.77 41.57 26.16
N LYS A 321 -36.50 41.46 26.59
CA LYS A 321 -36.01 42.12 27.81
C LYS A 321 -36.11 43.66 27.71
N ALA A 322 -35.70 44.22 26.57
CA ALA A 322 -35.83 45.66 26.30
C ALA A 322 -37.28 46.12 26.27
N ALA A 323 -38.17 45.31 25.70
CA ALA A 323 -39.61 45.58 25.71
C ALA A 323 -40.23 45.48 27.13
N GLU A 324 -39.77 44.50 27.93
CA GLU A 324 -40.16 44.33 29.34
C GLU A 324 -39.64 45.49 30.21
N GLU A 325 -38.36 45.89 30.01
CA GLU A 325 -37.78 47.05 30.70
C GLU A 325 -38.56 48.33 30.35
N LYS A 326 -38.90 48.53 29.05
CA LYS A 326 -39.71 49.67 28.64
C LYS A 326 -41.15 49.61 29.21
N ALA A 327 -41.76 48.43 29.17
CA ALA A 327 -43.08 48.24 29.79
C ALA A 327 -43.06 48.44 31.31
N ALA A 328 -41.96 47.99 31.99
CA ALA A 328 -41.73 48.22 33.40
C ALA A 328 -41.53 49.70 33.73
N GLU A 329 -40.83 50.43 32.85
CA GLU A 329 -40.61 51.90 33.00
C GLU A 329 -41.93 52.65 32.78
N GLU A 330 -42.68 52.28 31.72
CA GLU A 330 -44.04 52.81 31.48
C GLU A 330 -45.00 52.49 32.64
N ALA A 331 -44.87 51.27 33.24
CA ALA A 331 -45.65 50.90 34.41
C ALA A 331 -45.25 51.67 35.66
N ARG A 332 -43.92 51.93 35.89
CA ARG A 332 -43.45 52.78 36.97
C ARG A 332 -43.94 54.19 36.84
N GLN A 333 -43.96 54.74 35.63
CA GLN A 333 -44.51 56.08 35.35
C GLN A 333 -46.02 56.14 35.58
N LEU A 334 -46.72 54.97 35.35
CA LEU A 334 -48.13 54.84 35.66
C LEU A 334 -48.37 54.63 37.19
N GLU A 335 -47.41 53.89 37.86
CA GLU A 335 -47.44 53.68 39.33
C GLU A 335 -47.16 54.98 40.12
N GLU A 336 -46.35 55.84 39.60
CA GLU A 336 -46.23 57.24 40.15
C GLU A 336 -47.54 58.00 40.05
N GLN A 337 -48.44 57.57 39.18
CA GLN A 337 -49.80 58.14 39.02
C GLN A 337 -50.89 57.40 39.81
N GLN A 338 -50.68 56.13 40.13
CA GLN A 338 -51.71 55.33 40.84
C GLN A 338 -51.07 54.26 41.76
N GLN A 339 -50.91 54.56 43.04
CA GLN A 339 -50.24 53.71 44.04
C GLN A 339 -50.84 52.32 44.34
N ALA A 340 -51.78 51.78 43.53
CA ALA A 340 -52.51 50.53 43.89
C ALA A 340 -52.22 49.30 42.98
N GLU A 341 -51.47 49.39 41.86
CA GLU A 341 -51.32 48.23 40.94
C GLU A 341 -49.93 47.50 41.02
N ALA A 342 -49.01 47.98 41.83
CA ALA A 342 -47.60 47.49 41.85
C ALA A 342 -47.42 46.04 42.32
N GLN A 343 -48.36 45.43 43.02
CA GLN A 343 -48.16 44.07 43.58
C GLN A 343 -48.50 42.92 42.63
N ALA A 344 -49.26 43.17 41.54
CA ALA A 344 -49.67 42.10 40.62
C ALA A 344 -48.61 41.73 39.55
N ARG A 345 -47.58 42.58 39.28
CA ARG A 345 -46.62 42.40 38.20
C ARG A 345 -45.32 41.65 38.58
N LEU A 346 -44.97 41.58 39.84
CA LEU A 346 -43.76 40.91 40.29
C LEU A 346 -43.78 39.38 40.03
N ALA A 347 -44.95 38.78 39.91
CA ALA A 347 -45.14 37.35 39.64
C ALA A 347 -44.85 36.96 38.16
N ALA A 348 -44.97 37.91 37.22
CA ALA A 348 -44.76 37.65 35.79
C ALA A 348 -43.26 37.59 35.39
N GLU A 349 -42.39 38.37 36.06
CA GLU A 349 -40.93 38.37 35.75
C GLU A 349 -40.23 37.04 36.07
N GLN A 350 -40.70 36.31 37.11
CA GLN A 350 -40.12 35.02 37.49
C GLN A 350 -40.38 33.89 36.50
N GLN A 351 -41.45 33.98 35.75
CA GLN A 351 -41.82 32.93 34.77
C GLN A 351 -40.97 33.00 33.47
N VAL A 352 -40.58 34.20 33.06
CA VAL A 352 -39.77 34.43 31.84
C VAL A 352 -38.33 33.92 32.01
N GLN A 353 -37.77 34.02 33.17
CA GLN A 353 -36.40 33.61 33.44
C GLN A 353 -36.22 32.06 33.40
N ALA A 354 -37.24 31.33 33.85
CA ALA A 354 -37.27 29.88 33.82
C ALA A 354 -37.36 29.29 32.42
N GLU A 355 -38.05 29.99 31.51
CA GLU A 355 -38.17 29.57 30.12
C GLU A 355 -36.85 29.83 29.30
N ALA A 356 -36.13 30.90 29.64
CA ALA A 356 -34.84 31.21 29.00
C ALA A 356 -33.73 30.19 29.30
N GLU A 357 -33.68 29.68 30.51
CA GLU A 357 -32.71 28.61 30.94
C GLU A 357 -33.03 27.26 30.27
N ALA A 358 -34.30 26.89 30.12
CA ALA A 358 -34.71 25.67 29.43
C ALA A 358 -34.36 25.70 27.89
N ALA A 359 -34.37 26.88 27.32
CA ALA A 359 -34.03 27.06 25.89
C ALA A 359 -32.52 27.00 25.61
N GLN A 360 -31.65 27.45 26.55
CA GLN A 360 -30.19 27.33 26.44
C GLN A 360 -29.71 25.86 26.55
N ALA A 361 -30.34 25.05 27.41
CA ALA A 361 -30.05 23.63 27.54
C ALA A 361 -30.34 22.84 26.23
N ARG A 362 -31.41 23.18 25.51
CA ARG A 362 -31.74 22.55 24.20
C ARG A 362 -30.74 22.90 23.09
N GLN A 363 -30.16 24.09 23.10
CA GLN A 363 -29.16 24.50 22.11
C GLN A 363 -27.81 23.81 22.28
N ALA A 364 -27.38 23.60 23.53
CA ALA A 364 -26.14 22.88 23.83
C ALA A 364 -26.22 21.40 23.39
N ALA A 365 -27.38 20.76 23.58
CA ALA A 365 -27.62 19.39 23.14
C ALA A 365 -27.58 19.25 21.60
N HIS A 366 -28.13 20.21 20.88
CA HIS A 366 -28.11 20.21 19.41
C HIS A 366 -26.70 20.36 18.83
N ARG A 367 -25.85 21.23 19.38
CA ARG A 367 -24.45 21.37 18.98
C ARG A 367 -23.64 20.08 19.15
N GLN A 368 -23.83 19.34 20.24
CA GLN A 368 -23.16 18.06 20.46
C GLN A 368 -23.60 16.99 19.46
N LEU A 369 -24.87 16.97 19.08
CA LEU A 369 -25.39 16.02 18.08
C LEU A 369 -24.77 16.28 16.67
N VAL A 370 -24.70 17.52 16.26
CA VAL A 370 -24.10 17.92 14.97
C VAL A 370 -22.61 17.56 14.89
N LEU A 371 -21.84 17.80 15.93
CA LEU A 371 -20.43 17.42 16.00
C LEU A 371 -20.22 15.88 15.90
N ARG A 372 -21.07 15.10 16.57
CA ARG A 372 -21.00 13.62 16.51
C ARG A 372 -21.32 13.11 15.10
N LEU A 373 -22.31 13.66 14.42
CA LEU A 373 -22.67 13.29 13.04
C LEU A 373 -21.57 13.63 12.04
N ALA A 374 -20.91 14.78 12.20
CA ALA A 374 -19.78 15.17 11.37
C ALA A 374 -18.58 14.20 11.53
N CYS A 375 -18.24 13.81 12.77
CA CYS A 375 -17.19 12.82 13.03
C CYS A 375 -17.52 11.44 12.42
N VAL A 376 -18.78 10.99 12.48
CA VAL A 376 -19.20 9.73 11.87
C VAL A 376 -19.08 9.79 10.33
N GLY A 377 -19.43 10.91 9.72
CA GLY A 377 -19.28 11.10 8.27
C GLY A 377 -17.82 10.99 7.79
N VAL A 378 -16.89 11.66 8.48
CA VAL A 378 -15.45 11.59 8.17
C VAL A 378 -14.92 10.16 8.34
N PHE A 379 -15.34 9.46 9.39
CA PHE A 379 -14.91 8.09 9.65
C PHE A 379 -15.43 7.11 8.57
N CYS A 380 -16.71 7.22 8.18
CA CYS A 380 -17.30 6.40 7.12
C CYS A 380 -16.59 6.61 5.77
N ALA A 381 -16.24 7.86 5.43
CA ALA A 381 -15.49 8.18 4.23
C ALA A 381 -14.11 7.50 4.19
N ALA A 382 -13.37 7.57 5.29
CA ALA A 382 -12.07 6.94 5.43
C ALA A 382 -12.16 5.40 5.30
N VAL A 383 -13.17 4.78 5.89
CA VAL A 383 -13.38 3.31 5.85
C VAL A 383 -13.71 2.82 4.43
N ILE A 384 -14.56 3.53 3.70
CA ILE A 384 -14.92 3.16 2.30
C ILE A 384 -13.69 3.25 1.39
N ALA A 385 -12.93 4.34 1.47
CA ALA A 385 -11.69 4.49 0.72
C ALA A 385 -10.71 3.34 0.98
N ALA A 386 -10.59 2.99 2.25
CA ALA A 386 -9.75 1.94 2.75
C ALA A 386 -10.12 0.55 2.20
N ALA A 387 -11.39 0.19 2.20
CA ALA A 387 -11.90 -1.10 1.70
C ALA A 387 -11.64 -1.30 0.20
N VAL A 388 -11.83 -0.26 -0.59
CA VAL A 388 -11.63 -0.29 -2.05
C VAL A 388 -10.15 -0.53 -2.46
N ILE A 389 -9.20 0.06 -1.73
CA ILE A 389 -7.76 -0.11 -1.98
C ILE A 389 -7.29 -1.55 -1.68
N LEU A 390 -7.82 -2.16 -0.62
CA LEU A 390 -7.47 -3.52 -0.21
C LEU A 390 -7.95 -4.59 -1.22
N ILE A 391 -9.18 -4.49 -1.73
CA ILE A 391 -9.74 -5.39 -2.73
C ILE A 391 -8.89 -5.43 -4.02
N ARG A 392 -8.33 -4.30 -4.47
CA ARG A 392 -7.43 -4.23 -5.65
C ARG A 392 -6.09 -4.95 -5.46
N LYS A 393 -5.50 -4.87 -4.25
CA LYS A 393 -4.24 -5.56 -3.92
C LYS A 393 -4.41 -7.08 -3.90
N LEU A 394 -5.50 -7.57 -3.31
CA LEU A 394 -5.78 -9.00 -3.22
C LEU A 394 -6.04 -9.64 -4.58
N ARG A 395 -6.73 -8.95 -5.50
CA ARG A 395 -6.91 -9.43 -6.88
C ARG A 395 -5.60 -9.53 -7.68
N LYS A 396 -4.63 -8.66 -7.47
CA LYS A 396 -3.30 -8.76 -8.07
C LYS A 396 -2.47 -9.91 -7.49
N ALA A 397 -2.64 -10.19 -6.20
CA ALA A 397 -1.90 -11.24 -5.51
C ALA A 397 -2.45 -12.65 -5.78
N GLY A 398 -3.75 -12.82 -6.01
CA GLY A 398 -4.36 -14.13 -6.30
C GLY A 398 -4.24 -14.63 -7.74
N LYS A 399 -3.35 -14.03 -8.56
CA LYS A 399 -3.23 -14.33 -9.99
C LYS A 399 -1.85 -14.84 -10.44
N CYS A 400 -0.94 -15.13 -9.49
CA CYS A 400 0.29 -15.89 -9.81
C CYS A 400 0.14 -17.34 -9.55
#